data_65405aafd7ad9ec1146331913b6ee128
#
_entry.id   65405aafd7ad9ec1146331913b6ee128
#
_cell.length_a   1.000
_cell.length_b   1.000
_cell.length_c   1.000
_cell.angle_alpha   90.00
_cell.angle_beta   90.00
_cell.angle_gamma   90.00
#
_symmetry.space_group_name_H-M   'P 1'
#
loop_
_entity.id
_entity.type
_entity.pdbx_description
1 polymer ?
#
loop_
_entity_poly.entity_id
_entity_poly.type
_entity_poly.pdbx_seq_one_letter_code
_entity_poly.pdbx_strand_id
1 'polypeptide(L)'
;MFGRIGKTLAGGIDGEVYNASMSRKRATSGSTETSDFDPHTVLRDSAAKVVLKRGRARPLWFGHPWVYSNAIDRVEGKADPGSIVTLVDHDGRAIGRGTYNPRSQISVRLVTHTDEPVDAQFFVRQVRSAQTLRTAVDLPSARTSAYRLVNSEGDALPGLVVDVFGDAAAYQVSTLGMALWRDEIAQAIAEVLHPKTLYEVAAGSFVDVEGFAAETRVVTGESRAQVGCQEDGIRLEAEPLAGQKTGLFLDQRPSRTRVGQMVAAAPKKFARVLDCYSYAGGFALQAARAGAAEITAVDSSSRAIGRIAAHAAANGAQIRAVESDTFRFLETATPRSYDLVVVDPPKFAKARKDLEAATKGYERLNALALTACAPGAVLVSCSCSQNVGLEDFERTVAAGARQAAREVRILDRLGPGADHPLPPGFSEGQYLKVIFAYVT
;
A
#
# COMPACT_ATOMS: atom_id res chain seq x y z
N MET A 1 48.72 14.19 -30.18
CA MET A 1 49.66 13.96 -29.08
C MET A 1 48.89 13.39 -27.94
N PHE A 2 49.00 12.12 -27.73
CA PHE A 2 49.33 11.31 -26.59
C PHE A 2 48.56 11.66 -25.29
N GLY A 3 47.95 10.76 -24.57
CA GLY A 3 48.13 9.32 -24.50
C GLY A 3 47.00 8.64 -23.68
N ARG A 4 46.85 7.38 -24.01
CA ARG A 4 46.08 6.33 -23.31
C ARG A 4 46.43 6.23 -21.81
N ILE A 5 45.48 5.88 -20.97
CA ILE A 5 45.63 4.69 -20.08
C ILE A 5 44.21 4.17 -19.80
N GLY A 6 43.96 2.93 -20.22
CA GLY A 6 42.82 2.14 -19.83
C GLY A 6 43.05 1.46 -18.49
N LYS A 7 41.98 1.17 -17.75
CA LYS A 7 41.91 0.04 -16.83
C LYS A 7 40.49 -0.53 -16.84
N THR A 8 40.40 -1.68 -17.42
CA THR A 8 39.38 -2.71 -17.29
C THR A 8 39.20 -3.07 -15.83
N LEU A 9 37.97 -3.04 -15.35
CA LEU A 9 37.55 -3.85 -14.22
C LEU A 9 36.20 -4.47 -14.56
N ALA A 10 36.28 -5.69 -15.08
CA ALA A 10 35.21 -6.65 -15.06
C ALA A 10 35.05 -7.11 -13.60
N GLY A 11 33.87 -6.96 -13.04
CA GLY A 11 33.50 -7.55 -11.75
C GLY A 11 32.05 -7.98 -11.87
N GLY A 12 31.83 -9.28 -12.10
CA GLY A 12 30.54 -9.92 -12.07
C GLY A 12 29.92 -9.74 -10.69
N ILE A 13 28.62 -9.50 -10.67
CA ILE A 13 27.82 -9.54 -9.45
C ILE A 13 27.00 -10.81 -9.54
N ASP A 14 27.50 -11.83 -8.85
CA ASP A 14 26.79 -13.06 -8.54
C ASP A 14 25.56 -12.75 -7.70
N GLY A 15 24.45 -13.43 -8.03
CA GLY A 15 23.20 -13.32 -7.29
C GLY A 15 23.35 -13.93 -5.90
N GLU A 16 23.39 -13.11 -4.88
CA GLU A 16 23.24 -13.54 -3.49
C GLU A 16 21.89 -13.09 -2.93
N VAL A 17 21.16 -14.11 -2.49
CA VAL A 17 20.01 -14.07 -1.62
C VAL A 17 20.33 -13.20 -0.40
N TYR A 18 19.58 -12.10 -0.21
CA TYR A 18 19.76 -11.22 0.94
C TYR A 18 19.30 -11.92 2.22
N ASN A 19 20.22 -12.63 2.85
CA ASN A 19 20.18 -12.99 4.26
C ASN A 19 20.89 -11.89 5.04
N ALA A 20 20.14 -11.05 5.73
CA ALA A 20 20.70 -10.01 6.59
C ALA A 20 21.33 -10.61 7.83
N SER A 21 22.62 -10.91 7.79
CA SER A 21 23.44 -11.15 8.98
C SER A 21 23.83 -9.80 9.59
N MET A 22 23.15 -9.37 10.64
CA MET A 22 23.60 -8.27 11.47
C MET A 22 24.84 -8.69 12.27
N SER A 23 25.96 -8.07 11.99
CA SER A 23 27.17 -8.09 12.78
C SER A 23 26.87 -7.61 14.21
N ARG A 24 26.96 -8.54 15.17
CA ARG A 24 26.87 -8.24 16.61
C ARG A 24 28.12 -7.50 17.05
N LYS A 25 28.02 -6.17 17.23
CA LYS A 25 28.90 -5.48 18.17
C LYS A 25 28.40 -5.78 19.59
N ARG A 26 29.25 -6.45 20.38
CA ARG A 26 29.04 -6.63 21.82
C ARG A 26 28.91 -5.26 22.47
N ALA A 27 27.72 -4.91 22.94
CA ALA A 27 27.51 -3.88 23.95
C ALA A 27 27.39 -4.59 25.31
N THR A 28 28.09 -4.06 26.27
CA THR A 28 28.18 -4.47 27.66
C THR A 28 26.81 -4.56 28.31
N SER A 29 26.67 -5.60 29.15
CA SER A 29 25.51 -5.94 29.95
C SER A 29 24.99 -4.77 30.80
N GLY A 30 23.90 -4.17 30.33
CA GLY A 30 22.94 -3.49 31.15
C GLY A 30 21.64 -4.29 31.06
N SER A 31 21.19 -4.83 32.18
CA SER A 31 19.92 -5.54 32.29
C SER A 31 18.78 -4.58 31.96
N THR A 32 18.31 -4.58 30.71
CA THR A 32 17.00 -4.02 30.36
C THR A 32 15.97 -5.07 30.77
N GLU A 33 15.30 -4.80 31.91
CA GLU A 33 14.04 -5.42 32.23
C GLU A 33 13.10 -5.24 31.03
N THR A 34 12.89 -6.28 30.27
CA THR A 34 11.72 -6.43 29.43
C THR A 34 10.55 -6.56 30.40
N SER A 35 9.90 -5.44 30.75
CA SER A 35 8.62 -5.51 31.44
C SER A 35 7.70 -6.35 30.57
N ASP A 36 7.27 -7.50 31.09
CA ASP A 36 6.24 -8.34 30.47
C ASP A 36 5.01 -7.46 30.24
N PHE A 37 4.86 -7.00 29.00
CA PHE A 37 3.69 -6.24 28.58
C PHE A 37 2.54 -7.23 28.42
N ASP A 38 1.70 -7.35 29.44
CA ASP A 38 0.47 -8.12 29.38
C ASP A 38 -0.68 -7.22 28.89
N PRO A 39 -1.15 -7.41 27.66
CA PRO A 39 -2.24 -6.62 27.09
C PRO A 39 -3.55 -6.71 27.89
N HIS A 40 -3.74 -7.75 28.71
CA HIS A 40 -4.94 -7.92 29.54
C HIS A 40 -4.92 -7.08 30.82
N THR A 41 -3.77 -6.55 31.24
CA THR A 41 -3.63 -5.70 32.43
C THR A 41 -3.64 -4.20 32.12
N VAL A 42 -3.64 -3.82 30.82
CA VAL A 42 -3.63 -2.43 30.38
C VAL A 42 -5.01 -1.80 30.54
N LEU A 43 -5.05 -0.61 31.12
CA LEU A 43 -6.26 0.21 31.11
C LEU A 43 -6.51 0.74 29.68
N ARG A 44 -7.36 0.03 28.93
CA ARG A 44 -7.59 0.30 27.49
C ARG A 44 -8.18 1.68 27.22
N ASP A 45 -9.08 2.15 28.09
CA ASP A 45 -9.65 3.50 28.05
C ASP A 45 -9.24 4.27 29.31
N SER A 46 -8.34 5.23 29.14
CA SER A 46 -7.74 5.99 30.23
C SER A 46 -8.38 7.37 30.37
N ALA A 47 -8.58 7.81 31.61
CA ALA A 47 -8.94 9.20 31.91
C ALA A 47 -7.77 10.19 31.73
N ALA A 48 -6.59 9.71 31.30
CA ALA A 48 -5.43 10.56 31.10
C ALA A 48 -5.65 11.56 29.95
N LYS A 49 -5.02 12.73 30.10
CA LYS A 49 -5.03 13.80 29.09
C LYS A 49 -3.64 13.99 28.52
N VAL A 50 -3.56 14.06 27.20
CA VAL A 50 -2.35 14.51 26.49
C VAL A 50 -2.54 15.97 26.10
N VAL A 51 -1.73 16.84 26.70
CA VAL A 51 -1.78 18.29 26.49
C VAL A 51 -0.76 18.67 25.42
N LEU A 52 -1.21 19.39 24.40
CA LEU A 52 -0.34 19.86 23.32
C LEU A 52 0.36 21.17 23.68
N LYS A 53 1.57 21.34 23.14
CA LYS A 53 2.27 22.63 23.15
C LYS A 53 1.46 23.69 22.40
N ARG A 54 1.63 24.93 22.80
CA ARG A 54 0.98 26.08 22.17
C ARG A 54 1.20 26.09 20.65
N GLY A 55 0.12 26.26 19.90
CA GLY A 55 0.14 26.30 18.43
C GLY A 55 0.24 24.91 17.73
N ARG A 56 0.33 23.82 18.47
CA ARG A 56 0.46 22.47 17.89
C ARG A 56 -0.88 21.75 17.61
N ALA A 57 -1.99 22.32 18.08
CA ALA A 57 -3.34 21.78 17.81
C ALA A 57 -3.84 22.09 16.39
N ARG A 58 -3.29 23.11 15.71
CA ARG A 58 -3.78 23.57 14.40
C ARG A 58 -3.90 22.49 13.34
N PRO A 59 -2.92 21.58 13.10
CA PRO A 59 -3.06 20.51 12.12
C PRO A 59 -4.26 19.61 12.37
N LEU A 60 -4.56 19.32 13.65
CA LEU A 60 -5.67 18.45 14.06
C LEU A 60 -7.04 19.09 13.78
N TRP A 61 -7.15 20.41 13.95
CA TRP A 61 -8.35 21.17 13.57
C TRP A 61 -8.62 21.15 12.06
N PHE A 62 -7.61 20.88 11.24
CA PHE A 62 -7.70 20.72 9.79
C PHE A 62 -7.76 19.25 9.35
N GLY A 63 -8.01 18.31 10.29
CA GLY A 63 -8.23 16.91 9.99
C GLY A 63 -7.00 16.01 9.97
N HIS A 64 -5.80 16.54 10.33
CA HIS A 64 -4.61 15.69 10.46
C HIS A 64 -4.77 14.74 11.66
N PRO A 65 -4.66 13.41 11.50
CA PRO A 65 -5.02 12.47 12.58
C PRO A 65 -3.86 12.17 13.55
N TRP A 66 -2.64 12.67 13.30
CA TRP A 66 -1.44 12.30 14.05
C TRP A 66 -0.90 13.41 14.93
N VAL A 67 -0.47 13.03 16.13
CA VAL A 67 0.30 13.87 17.05
C VAL A 67 1.69 13.30 17.20
N TYR A 68 2.68 14.05 16.77
CA TYR A 68 4.09 13.68 16.95
C TYR A 68 4.56 13.96 18.38
N SER A 69 5.51 13.16 18.88
CA SER A 69 6.04 13.30 20.24
C SER A 69 6.52 14.70 20.61
N ASN A 70 7.12 15.41 19.65
CA ASN A 70 7.61 16.79 19.84
C ASN A 70 6.49 17.84 19.96
N ALA A 71 5.25 17.49 19.63
CA ALA A 71 4.09 18.37 19.78
C ALA A 71 3.44 18.29 21.17
N ILE A 72 3.76 17.25 21.95
CA ILE A 72 3.21 17.02 23.30
C ILE A 72 3.97 17.89 24.30
N ASP A 73 3.24 18.61 25.16
CA ASP A 73 3.76 19.35 26.29
C ASP A 73 3.92 18.44 27.50
N ARG A 74 2.83 17.80 27.93
CA ARG A 74 2.79 16.89 29.07
C ARG A 74 1.64 15.89 28.93
N VAL A 75 1.73 14.82 29.75
CA VAL A 75 0.64 13.86 29.94
C VAL A 75 0.16 14.00 31.39
N GLU A 76 -1.13 14.25 31.57
CA GLU A 76 -1.79 14.35 32.86
C GLU A 76 -2.52 13.04 33.18
N GLY A 77 -2.24 12.46 34.35
CA GLY A 77 -2.75 11.15 34.73
C GLY A 77 -1.88 10.00 34.22
N LYS A 78 -2.36 8.76 34.40
CA LYS A 78 -1.67 7.54 33.99
C LYS A 78 -2.18 7.10 32.63
N ALA A 79 -1.31 7.05 31.62
CA ALA A 79 -1.57 6.52 30.29
C ALA A 79 -0.62 5.37 29.99
N ASP A 80 -1.15 4.18 29.91
CA ASP A 80 -0.37 3.01 29.48
C ASP A 80 -0.18 3.03 27.94
N PRO A 81 0.92 2.46 27.42
CA PRO A 81 1.10 2.34 25.97
C PRO A 81 -0.09 1.61 25.30
N GLY A 82 -0.65 2.17 24.24
CA GLY A 82 -1.79 1.64 23.52
C GLY A 82 -3.16 2.09 24.04
N SER A 83 -3.25 2.67 25.25
CA SER A 83 -4.52 3.13 25.80
C SER A 83 -5.12 4.31 25.03
N ILE A 84 -6.43 4.46 25.11
CA ILE A 84 -7.15 5.64 24.65
C ILE A 84 -6.94 6.78 25.67
N VAL A 85 -6.62 7.95 25.17
CA VAL A 85 -6.43 9.17 25.96
C VAL A 85 -7.29 10.30 25.40
N THR A 86 -7.62 11.29 26.23
CA THR A 86 -8.21 12.55 25.78
C THR A 86 -7.11 13.50 25.33
N LEU A 87 -7.21 14.00 24.11
CA LEU A 87 -6.29 15.01 23.57
C LEU A 87 -6.84 16.40 23.78
N VAL A 88 -6.04 17.30 24.34
CA VAL A 88 -6.42 18.68 24.59
C VAL A 88 -5.37 19.66 24.05
N ASP A 89 -5.78 20.86 23.70
CA ASP A 89 -4.87 21.93 23.33
C ASP A 89 -4.17 22.53 24.56
N HIS A 90 -3.31 23.53 24.33
CA HIS A 90 -2.58 24.23 25.39
C HIS A 90 -3.48 24.92 26.43
N ASP A 91 -4.66 25.35 26.00
CA ASP A 91 -5.64 26.05 26.84
C ASP A 91 -6.63 25.08 27.51
N GLY A 92 -6.45 23.76 27.33
CA GLY A 92 -7.29 22.71 27.92
C GLY A 92 -8.58 22.38 27.14
N ARG A 93 -8.74 22.91 25.91
CA ARG A 93 -9.90 22.59 25.09
C ARG A 93 -9.75 21.21 24.49
N ALA A 94 -10.79 20.38 24.60
CA ALA A 94 -10.80 19.05 24.02
C ALA A 94 -10.71 19.10 22.49
N ILE A 95 -9.87 18.24 21.93
CA ILE A 95 -9.69 18.03 20.49
C ILE A 95 -10.38 16.73 20.07
N GLY A 96 -10.32 15.70 20.90
CA GLY A 96 -10.85 14.39 20.65
C GLY A 96 -10.17 13.32 21.48
N ARG A 97 -10.36 12.08 21.08
CA ARG A 97 -9.74 10.91 21.76
C ARG A 97 -8.89 10.12 20.76
N GLY A 98 -7.83 9.51 21.23
CA GLY A 98 -6.89 8.77 20.38
C GLY A 98 -6.09 7.72 21.13
N THR A 99 -5.47 6.81 20.39
CA THR A 99 -4.55 5.81 20.95
C THR A 99 -3.20 6.46 21.23
N TYR A 100 -2.64 6.16 22.42
CA TYR A 100 -1.36 6.72 22.87
C TYR A 100 -0.27 5.65 22.88
N ASN A 101 0.87 5.94 22.23
CA ASN A 101 2.07 5.11 22.31
C ASN A 101 3.32 5.98 22.44
N PRO A 102 3.93 6.09 23.65
CA PRO A 102 5.12 6.92 23.87
C PRO A 102 6.38 6.37 23.18
N ARG A 103 6.38 5.12 22.72
CA ARG A 103 7.50 4.50 21.98
C ARG A 103 7.53 4.93 20.52
N SER A 104 6.38 5.36 19.98
CA SER A 104 6.23 5.78 18.59
C SER A 104 6.50 7.29 18.44
N GLN A 105 7.15 7.70 17.35
CA GLN A 105 7.25 9.12 17.00
C GLN A 105 5.88 9.76 16.77
N ILE A 106 4.90 8.97 16.29
CA ILE A 106 3.49 9.35 16.21
C ILE A 106 2.85 8.91 17.53
N SER A 107 2.98 9.76 18.55
CA SER A 107 2.62 9.35 19.92
C SER A 107 1.13 9.30 20.19
N VAL A 108 0.29 10.07 19.46
CA VAL A 108 -1.16 9.93 19.53
C VAL A 108 -1.74 9.83 18.11
N ARG A 109 -2.66 8.90 17.91
CA ARG A 109 -3.46 8.77 16.69
C ARG A 109 -4.93 8.94 17.04
N LEU A 110 -5.56 9.99 16.50
CA LEU A 110 -6.96 10.29 16.75
C LEU A 110 -7.87 9.21 16.17
N VAL A 111 -8.86 8.78 16.97
CA VAL A 111 -9.93 7.85 16.55
C VAL A 111 -11.28 8.54 16.51
N THR A 112 -11.44 9.65 17.25
CA THR A 112 -12.67 10.47 17.23
C THR A 112 -12.36 11.91 17.62
N HIS A 113 -13.15 12.85 17.12
CA HIS A 113 -13.11 14.28 17.49
C HIS A 113 -14.11 14.63 18.61
N THR A 114 -14.81 13.63 19.15
CA THR A 114 -15.76 13.80 20.25
C THR A 114 -15.25 13.11 21.52
N ASP A 115 -15.76 13.53 22.67
CA ASP A 115 -15.48 12.89 23.96
C ASP A 115 -16.48 11.75 24.21
N GLU A 116 -16.37 10.70 23.38
CA GLU A 116 -17.20 9.50 23.48
C GLU A 116 -16.39 8.31 23.96
N PRO A 117 -17.02 7.32 24.63
CA PRO A 117 -16.35 6.07 24.99
C PRO A 117 -15.86 5.32 23.77
N VAL A 118 -14.62 4.81 23.84
CA VAL A 118 -14.07 3.90 22.84
C VAL A 118 -14.19 2.48 23.42
N ASP A 119 -15.21 1.77 22.98
CA ASP A 119 -15.61 0.44 23.43
C ASP A 119 -15.90 -0.49 22.23
N ALA A 120 -16.37 -1.70 22.48
CA ALA A 120 -16.75 -2.63 21.40
C ALA A 120 -17.78 -2.03 20.43
N GLN A 121 -18.76 -1.28 20.94
CA GLN A 121 -19.78 -0.65 20.11
C GLN A 121 -19.22 0.50 19.26
N PHE A 122 -18.18 1.19 19.73
CA PHE A 122 -17.46 2.17 18.93
C PHE A 122 -16.91 1.51 17.65
N PHE A 123 -16.23 0.36 17.75
CA PHE A 123 -15.70 -0.35 16.59
C PHE A 123 -16.80 -0.81 15.63
N VAL A 124 -17.92 -1.30 16.13
CA VAL A 124 -19.08 -1.67 15.30
C VAL A 124 -19.60 -0.45 14.53
N ARG A 125 -19.75 0.70 15.20
CA ARG A 125 -20.21 1.94 14.53
C ARG A 125 -19.23 2.40 13.45
N GLN A 126 -17.92 2.35 13.72
CA GLN A 126 -16.90 2.75 12.76
C GLN A 126 -16.85 1.83 11.52
N VAL A 127 -16.91 0.51 11.73
CA VAL A 127 -16.95 -0.45 10.61
C VAL A 127 -18.22 -0.28 9.77
N ARG A 128 -19.39 -0.01 10.39
CA ARG A 128 -20.63 0.34 9.67
C ARG A 128 -20.52 1.65 8.91
N SER A 129 -19.90 2.66 9.49
CA SER A 129 -19.65 3.94 8.81
C SER A 129 -18.79 3.73 7.57
N ALA A 130 -17.72 2.95 7.70
CA ALA A 130 -16.85 2.57 6.59
C ALA A 130 -17.64 1.81 5.49
N GLN A 131 -18.50 0.86 5.87
CA GLN A 131 -19.37 0.14 4.94
C GLN A 131 -20.32 1.09 4.20
N THR A 132 -20.94 2.03 4.91
CA THR A 132 -21.84 3.04 4.32
C THR A 132 -21.11 3.88 3.28
N LEU A 133 -19.86 4.30 3.57
CA LEU A 133 -19.02 5.03 2.62
C LEU A 133 -18.75 4.18 1.37
N ARG A 134 -18.42 2.91 1.52
CA ARG A 134 -18.17 2.01 0.37
C ARG A 134 -19.43 1.83 -0.46
N THR A 135 -20.58 1.70 0.15
CA THR A 135 -21.87 1.64 -0.55
C THR A 135 -22.12 2.92 -1.36
N ALA A 136 -21.78 4.09 -0.83
CA ALA A 136 -21.93 5.37 -1.53
C ALA A 136 -21.03 5.49 -2.78
N VAL A 137 -19.98 4.67 -2.88
CA VAL A 137 -19.08 4.60 -4.06
C VAL A 137 -19.21 3.29 -4.84
N ASP A 138 -20.39 2.64 -4.76
CA ASP A 138 -20.76 1.41 -5.48
C ASP A 138 -19.86 0.21 -5.17
N LEU A 139 -19.52 0.02 -3.88
CA LEU A 139 -18.74 -1.12 -3.40
C LEU A 139 -19.42 -1.82 -2.22
N PRO A 140 -19.61 -3.16 -2.30
CA PRO A 140 -19.41 -4.01 -3.48
C PRO A 140 -20.39 -3.72 -4.59
N SER A 141 -20.07 -4.17 -5.83
CA SER A 141 -20.99 -4.12 -6.97
C SER A 141 -21.12 -5.50 -7.61
N ALA A 142 -22.01 -5.64 -8.60
CA ALA A 142 -22.17 -6.89 -9.36
C ALA A 142 -20.88 -7.33 -10.07
N ARG A 143 -19.91 -6.40 -10.25
CA ARG A 143 -18.66 -6.64 -10.96
C ARG A 143 -17.41 -6.56 -10.07
N THR A 144 -17.57 -6.09 -8.83
CA THR A 144 -16.44 -5.89 -7.91
C THR A 144 -16.82 -6.36 -6.52
N SER A 145 -16.22 -7.46 -6.09
CA SER A 145 -16.33 -8.02 -4.74
C SER A 145 -14.98 -8.02 -4.00
N ALA A 146 -13.93 -7.43 -4.60
CA ALA A 146 -12.63 -7.21 -3.99
C ALA A 146 -12.44 -5.71 -3.74
N TYR A 147 -12.47 -5.28 -2.47
CA TYR A 147 -12.35 -3.87 -2.09
C TYR A 147 -11.84 -3.69 -0.67
N ARG A 148 -11.31 -2.51 -0.37
CA ARG A 148 -10.93 -2.12 0.98
C ARG A 148 -12.13 -1.58 1.74
N LEU A 149 -12.49 -2.24 2.84
CA LEU A 149 -13.57 -1.79 3.71
C LEU A 149 -13.09 -0.73 4.71
N VAL A 150 -11.94 -0.92 5.34
CA VAL A 150 -11.36 0.05 6.29
C VAL A 150 -9.97 0.43 5.84
N ASN A 151 -9.74 1.73 5.68
CA ASN A 151 -8.46 2.32 5.26
C ASN A 151 -7.85 3.19 6.36
N SER A 152 -7.57 2.58 7.49
CA SER A 152 -6.78 3.19 8.58
C SER A 152 -7.30 4.58 8.97
N GLU A 153 -6.46 5.62 8.91
CA GLU A 153 -6.81 7.00 9.25
C GLU A 153 -7.99 7.54 8.45
N GLY A 154 -8.18 7.05 7.22
CA GLY A 154 -9.29 7.47 6.35
C GLY A 154 -10.66 7.09 6.86
N ASP A 155 -10.74 6.07 7.71
CA ASP A 155 -11.95 5.59 8.35
C ASP A 155 -11.93 5.78 9.88
N ALA A 156 -11.07 6.69 10.38
CA ALA A 156 -10.87 6.99 11.79
C ALA A 156 -10.51 5.76 12.67
N LEU A 157 -9.86 4.76 12.05
CA LEU A 157 -9.34 3.55 12.72
C LEU A 157 -7.83 3.40 12.44
N PRO A 158 -6.99 4.33 12.93
CA PRO A 158 -5.58 4.44 12.56
C PRO A 158 -4.80 3.17 12.91
N GLY A 159 -4.27 2.53 11.89
CA GLY A 159 -3.56 1.26 12.00
C GLY A 159 -4.40 0.02 11.75
N LEU A 160 -5.69 0.16 11.44
CA LEU A 160 -6.56 -0.95 11.00
C LEU A 160 -6.78 -0.87 9.49
N VAL A 161 -6.50 -1.97 8.81
CA VAL A 161 -6.88 -2.19 7.41
C VAL A 161 -7.79 -3.40 7.35
N VAL A 162 -8.90 -3.30 6.62
CA VAL A 162 -9.80 -4.43 6.36
C VAL A 162 -10.08 -4.51 4.87
N ASP A 163 -9.74 -5.63 4.26
CA ASP A 163 -9.99 -5.92 2.85
C ASP A 163 -11.01 -7.06 2.72
N VAL A 164 -11.93 -6.91 1.78
CA VAL A 164 -12.98 -7.89 1.48
C VAL A 164 -12.66 -8.58 0.16
N PHE A 165 -12.81 -9.89 0.13
CA PHE A 165 -12.60 -10.75 -1.04
C PHE A 165 -13.79 -11.70 -1.18
N GLY A 166 -14.79 -11.32 -1.97
CA GLY A 166 -16.00 -12.13 -2.13
C GLY A 166 -16.73 -12.36 -0.80
N ASP A 167 -16.71 -13.59 -0.33
CA ASP A 167 -17.35 -14.02 0.93
C ASP A 167 -16.38 -14.09 2.13
N ALA A 168 -15.16 -13.62 1.98
CA ALA A 168 -14.17 -13.55 3.06
C ALA A 168 -13.68 -12.14 3.30
N ALA A 169 -13.14 -11.90 4.50
CA ALA A 169 -12.46 -10.68 4.85
C ALA A 169 -11.09 -10.96 5.47
N ALA A 170 -10.13 -10.07 5.23
CA ALA A 170 -8.82 -10.10 5.85
C ALA A 170 -8.50 -8.75 6.48
N TYR A 171 -7.99 -8.75 7.70
CA TYR A 171 -7.61 -7.50 8.36
C TYR A 171 -6.16 -7.53 8.85
N GLN A 172 -5.58 -6.35 8.93
CA GLN A 172 -4.24 -6.12 9.49
C GLN A 172 -4.32 -5.06 10.58
N VAL A 173 -3.62 -5.30 11.67
CA VAL A 173 -3.41 -4.35 12.75
C VAL A 173 -1.94 -3.94 12.74
N SER A 174 -1.65 -2.65 12.67
CA SER A 174 -0.30 -2.09 12.56
C SER A 174 0.10 -1.14 13.68
N THR A 175 -0.79 -0.89 14.66
CA THR A 175 -0.54 -0.03 15.82
C THR A 175 -0.88 -0.74 17.11
N LEU A 176 -0.13 -0.44 18.18
CA LEU A 176 -0.38 -1.01 19.51
C LEU A 176 -1.79 -0.70 20.01
N GLY A 177 -2.27 0.51 19.75
CA GLY A 177 -3.62 0.90 20.15
C GLY A 177 -4.70 0.00 19.54
N MET A 178 -4.63 -0.30 18.24
CA MET A 178 -5.57 -1.24 17.62
C MET A 178 -5.33 -2.69 18.07
N ALA A 179 -4.08 -3.05 18.38
CA ALA A 179 -3.78 -4.39 18.87
C ALA A 179 -4.43 -4.72 20.22
N LEU A 180 -4.62 -3.73 21.09
CA LEU A 180 -5.34 -3.90 22.37
C LEU A 180 -6.84 -4.17 22.19
N TRP A 181 -7.41 -3.82 21.05
CA TRP A 181 -8.82 -3.98 20.70
C TRP A 181 -9.05 -5.06 19.63
N ARG A 182 -8.06 -5.94 19.44
CA ARG A 182 -8.06 -6.96 18.37
C ARG A 182 -9.33 -7.82 18.34
N ASP A 183 -9.80 -8.27 19.50
CA ASP A 183 -10.95 -9.15 19.59
C ASP A 183 -12.27 -8.39 19.32
N GLU A 184 -12.41 -7.18 19.84
CA GLU A 184 -13.55 -6.31 19.57
C GLU A 184 -13.60 -5.88 18.09
N ILE A 185 -12.43 -5.62 17.49
CA ILE A 185 -12.31 -5.35 16.06
C ILE A 185 -12.76 -6.55 15.22
N ALA A 186 -12.28 -7.75 15.58
CA ALA A 186 -12.67 -8.98 14.89
C ALA A 186 -14.18 -9.24 15.01
N GLN A 187 -14.76 -9.03 16.18
CA GLN A 187 -16.20 -9.12 16.42
C GLN A 187 -16.98 -8.09 15.62
N ALA A 188 -16.53 -6.83 15.59
CA ALA A 188 -17.16 -5.77 14.81
C ALA A 188 -17.16 -6.08 13.30
N ILE A 189 -16.05 -6.59 12.76
CA ILE A 189 -15.96 -7.02 11.36
C ILE A 189 -16.92 -8.18 11.09
N ALA A 190 -16.96 -9.18 11.98
CA ALA A 190 -17.84 -10.34 11.85
C ALA A 190 -19.33 -9.93 11.93
N GLU A 191 -19.69 -9.01 12.84
CA GLU A 191 -21.07 -8.51 12.99
C GLU A 191 -21.53 -7.70 11.77
N VAL A 192 -20.66 -6.90 11.17
CA VAL A 192 -21.06 -6.01 10.10
C VAL A 192 -21.03 -6.69 8.74
N LEU A 193 -20.03 -7.55 8.47
CA LEU A 193 -19.84 -8.19 7.16
C LEU A 193 -20.42 -9.60 7.07
N HIS A 194 -20.56 -10.32 8.18
CA HIS A 194 -20.91 -11.75 8.21
C HIS A 194 -20.07 -12.59 7.23
N PRO A 195 -18.72 -12.48 7.23
CA PRO A 195 -17.90 -13.20 6.29
C PRO A 195 -17.88 -14.69 6.61
N LYS A 196 -17.81 -15.56 5.58
CA LYS A 196 -17.63 -17.01 5.81
C LYS A 196 -16.28 -17.33 6.44
N THR A 197 -15.27 -16.54 6.14
CA THR A 197 -13.94 -16.66 6.74
C THR A 197 -13.37 -15.27 7.04
N LEU A 198 -12.88 -15.08 8.24
CA LEU A 198 -12.16 -13.89 8.67
C LEU A 198 -10.69 -14.25 8.94
N TYR A 199 -9.78 -13.55 8.29
CA TYR A 199 -8.35 -13.70 8.48
C TYR A 199 -7.76 -12.50 9.21
N GLU A 200 -6.87 -12.74 10.16
CA GLU A 200 -5.91 -11.76 10.63
C GLU A 200 -4.59 -11.99 9.89
N VAL A 201 -4.01 -10.95 9.32
CA VAL A 201 -2.77 -11.02 8.56
C VAL A 201 -1.74 -10.12 9.23
N ALA A 202 -0.57 -10.68 9.53
CA ALA A 202 0.50 -9.94 10.18
C ALA A 202 0.86 -8.68 9.37
N ALA A 203 0.79 -7.51 9.98
CA ALA A 203 1.35 -6.30 9.42
C ALA A 203 2.87 -6.35 9.52
N GLY A 204 3.59 -6.01 8.44
CA GLY A 204 5.05 -6.15 8.36
C GLY A 204 5.84 -5.41 9.45
N SER A 205 7.06 -4.99 9.19
CA SER A 205 8.07 -4.48 10.16
C SER A 205 7.67 -3.30 11.08
N PHE A 206 6.49 -2.74 10.97
CA PHE A 206 6.02 -1.67 11.88
C PHE A 206 5.71 -2.18 13.28
N VAL A 207 5.44 -3.47 13.43
CA VAL A 207 5.06 -4.11 14.70
C VAL A 207 6.14 -3.99 15.75
N ASP A 208 7.42 -4.11 15.34
CA ASP A 208 8.56 -4.00 16.25
C ASP A 208 8.68 -2.60 16.87
N VAL A 209 8.38 -1.55 16.08
CA VAL A 209 8.41 -0.16 16.55
C VAL A 209 7.24 0.15 17.49
N GLU A 210 6.08 -0.43 17.22
CA GLU A 210 4.87 -0.27 18.04
C GLU A 210 4.91 -1.14 19.31
N GLY A 211 5.70 -2.22 19.33
CA GLY A 211 5.96 -3.05 20.52
C GLY A 211 4.90 -4.09 20.82
N PHE A 212 4.32 -4.73 19.79
CA PHE A 212 3.42 -5.87 19.94
C PHE A 212 3.74 -6.98 18.93
N ALA A 213 3.20 -8.17 19.13
CA ALA A 213 3.34 -9.28 18.19
C ALA A 213 2.15 -9.31 17.20
N ALA A 214 2.45 -9.53 15.92
CA ALA A 214 1.44 -9.76 14.90
C ALA A 214 1.47 -11.22 14.44
N GLU A 215 0.29 -11.77 14.20
CA GLU A 215 0.11 -13.15 13.74
C GLU A 215 -0.67 -13.18 12.44
N THR A 216 -0.39 -14.20 11.62
CA THR A 216 -1.25 -14.55 10.48
C THR A 216 -2.02 -15.80 10.84
N ARG A 217 -3.36 -15.68 10.92
CA ARG A 217 -4.24 -16.76 11.37
C ARG A 217 -5.64 -16.67 10.78
N VAL A 218 -6.37 -17.75 10.82
CA VAL A 218 -7.82 -17.76 10.64
C VAL A 218 -8.47 -17.40 11.97
N VAL A 219 -9.30 -16.37 12.01
CA VAL A 219 -10.03 -15.93 13.20
C VAL A 219 -11.36 -16.66 13.32
N THR A 220 -12.11 -16.74 12.23
CA THR A 220 -13.39 -17.49 12.15
C THR A 220 -13.54 -18.15 10.78
N GLY A 221 -14.32 -19.24 10.73
CA GLY A 221 -14.61 -19.97 9.50
C GLY A 221 -13.52 -20.97 9.11
N GLU A 222 -13.64 -21.51 7.89
CA GLU A 222 -12.69 -22.50 7.38
C GLU A 222 -11.49 -21.82 6.70
N SER A 223 -10.31 -22.41 6.89
CA SER A 223 -9.09 -21.99 6.23
C SER A 223 -9.14 -22.28 4.74
N ARG A 224 -8.99 -21.27 3.92
CA ARG A 224 -8.87 -21.38 2.47
C ARG A 224 -7.56 -20.76 2.02
N ALA A 225 -6.78 -21.50 1.25
CA ALA A 225 -5.51 -21.01 0.70
C ALA A 225 -5.76 -19.86 -0.29
N GLN A 226 -6.85 -19.96 -1.04
CA GLN A 226 -7.27 -19.00 -2.06
C GLN A 226 -8.75 -18.66 -1.88
N VAL A 227 -9.08 -17.39 -2.06
CA VAL A 227 -10.44 -16.85 -1.95
C VAL A 227 -10.81 -16.21 -3.28
N GLY A 228 -11.82 -16.74 -3.96
CA GLY A 228 -12.32 -16.21 -5.22
C GLY A 228 -12.99 -14.85 -5.03
N CYS A 229 -12.66 -13.90 -5.89
CA CYS A 229 -13.23 -12.56 -5.90
C CYS A 229 -13.26 -11.97 -7.31
N GLN A 230 -13.84 -10.78 -7.45
CA GLN A 230 -13.89 -10.06 -8.72
C GLN A 230 -13.46 -8.61 -8.55
N GLU A 231 -12.78 -8.09 -9.57
CA GLU A 231 -12.46 -6.68 -9.72
C GLU A 231 -12.86 -6.22 -11.13
N ASP A 232 -13.84 -5.33 -11.22
CA ASP A 232 -14.42 -4.86 -12.50
C ASP A 232 -14.77 -5.98 -13.49
N GLY A 233 -15.22 -7.14 -12.96
CA GLY A 233 -15.60 -8.32 -13.74
C GLY A 233 -14.43 -9.21 -14.13
N ILE A 234 -13.20 -8.92 -13.70
CA ILE A 234 -12.06 -9.85 -13.75
C ILE A 234 -12.14 -10.78 -12.54
N ARG A 235 -12.10 -12.09 -12.78
CA ARG A 235 -12.02 -13.10 -11.72
C ARG A 235 -10.60 -13.21 -11.22
N LEU A 236 -10.44 -13.09 -9.92
CA LEU A 236 -9.17 -13.14 -9.21
C LEU A 236 -9.28 -14.08 -8.00
N GLU A 237 -8.15 -14.50 -7.50
CA GLU A 237 -8.02 -15.21 -6.24
C GLU A 237 -7.11 -14.41 -5.30
N ALA A 238 -7.63 -14.05 -4.13
CA ALA A 238 -6.83 -13.50 -3.05
C ALA A 238 -6.20 -14.65 -2.25
N GLU A 239 -5.01 -14.41 -1.69
CA GLU A 239 -4.28 -15.37 -0.86
C GLU A 239 -3.97 -14.73 0.50
N PRO A 240 -4.95 -14.64 1.44
CA PRO A 240 -4.77 -13.90 2.69
C PRO A 240 -3.64 -14.43 3.58
N LEU A 241 -3.44 -15.75 3.59
CA LEU A 241 -2.43 -16.39 4.46
C LEU A 241 -1.02 -16.39 3.89
N ALA A 242 -0.86 -16.18 2.58
CA ALA A 242 0.43 -16.38 1.92
C ALA A 242 0.79 -15.31 0.88
N GLY A 243 -0.15 -14.41 0.57
CA GLY A 243 0.04 -13.31 -0.37
C GLY A 243 0.78 -12.12 0.25
N GLN A 244 1.09 -11.13 -0.58
CA GLN A 244 1.56 -9.85 -0.10
C GLN A 244 0.37 -9.02 0.42
N LYS A 245 0.60 -8.15 1.41
CA LYS A 245 -0.45 -7.40 2.10
C LYS A 245 -1.54 -8.37 2.61
N THR A 246 -2.79 -8.11 2.33
CA THR A 246 -3.94 -8.96 2.66
C THR A 246 -4.29 -9.98 1.56
N GLY A 247 -3.52 -10.03 0.44
CA GLY A 247 -3.71 -11.00 -0.66
C GLY A 247 -3.74 -10.40 -2.06
N LEU A 248 -4.20 -9.14 -2.23
CA LEU A 248 -4.21 -8.37 -3.47
C LEU A 248 -3.86 -6.90 -3.24
N PHE A 249 -3.51 -6.17 -4.31
CA PHE A 249 -3.29 -4.73 -4.31
C PHE A 249 -4.54 -4.01 -4.82
N LEU A 250 -5.47 -3.69 -3.91
CA LEU A 250 -6.79 -3.12 -4.25
C LEU A 250 -6.71 -1.63 -4.63
N ASP A 251 -5.67 -0.96 -4.17
CA ASP A 251 -5.40 0.45 -4.42
C ASP A 251 -5.19 0.79 -5.92
N GLN A 252 -4.71 -0.16 -6.71
CA GLN A 252 -4.46 0.01 -8.16
C GLN A 252 -5.71 -0.22 -9.05
N ARG A 253 -6.88 -0.55 -8.48
CA ARG A 253 -8.09 -0.78 -9.28
C ARG A 253 -8.40 0.34 -10.28
N PRO A 254 -8.40 1.65 -9.89
CA PRO A 254 -8.69 2.72 -10.86
C PRO A 254 -7.73 2.74 -12.04
N SER A 255 -6.44 2.50 -11.79
CA SER A 255 -5.42 2.50 -12.84
C SER A 255 -5.58 1.32 -13.78
N ARG A 256 -5.91 0.14 -13.24
CA ARG A 256 -6.23 -1.05 -14.04
C ARG A 256 -7.48 -0.84 -14.89
N THR A 257 -8.54 -0.29 -14.30
CA THR A 257 -9.78 0.08 -15.02
C THR A 257 -9.48 1.08 -16.14
N ARG A 258 -8.65 2.08 -15.87
CA ARG A 258 -8.26 3.09 -16.87
C ARG A 258 -7.52 2.48 -18.06
N VAL A 259 -6.61 1.53 -17.80
CA VAL A 259 -5.95 0.75 -18.87
C VAL A 259 -6.98 0.01 -19.71
N GLY A 260 -7.91 -0.71 -19.08
CA GLY A 260 -8.99 -1.40 -19.78
C GLY A 260 -9.84 -0.46 -20.65
N GLN A 261 -10.22 0.70 -20.13
CA GLN A 261 -10.97 1.72 -20.87
C GLN A 261 -10.21 2.24 -22.10
N MET A 262 -8.90 2.51 -21.96
CA MET A 262 -8.06 3.00 -23.07
C MET A 262 -7.96 1.94 -24.17
N VAL A 263 -7.72 0.69 -23.81
CA VAL A 263 -7.64 -0.43 -24.77
C VAL A 263 -8.99 -0.65 -25.45
N ALA A 264 -10.10 -0.66 -24.70
CA ALA A 264 -11.44 -0.85 -25.24
C ALA A 264 -11.83 0.27 -26.23
N ALA A 265 -11.41 1.50 -25.97
CA ALA A 265 -11.68 2.64 -26.86
C ALA A 265 -10.90 2.55 -28.19
N ALA A 266 -9.74 1.90 -28.22
CA ALA A 266 -8.88 1.80 -29.41
C ALA A 266 -8.07 0.48 -29.44
N PRO A 267 -8.72 -0.70 -29.53
CA PRO A 267 -8.04 -1.98 -29.36
C PRO A 267 -6.99 -2.25 -30.45
N LYS A 268 -7.19 -1.77 -31.68
CA LYS A 268 -6.18 -1.88 -32.74
C LYS A 268 -4.95 -1.02 -32.50
N LYS A 269 -5.10 0.09 -31.77
CA LYS A 269 -3.98 0.98 -31.40
C LYS A 269 -3.19 0.42 -30.23
N PHE A 270 -3.85 -0.22 -29.26
CA PHE A 270 -3.23 -0.80 -28.08
C PHE A 270 -3.22 -2.33 -28.17
N ALA A 271 -2.73 -2.84 -29.33
CA ALA A 271 -2.73 -4.28 -29.60
C ALA A 271 -1.68 -5.02 -28.77
N ARG A 272 -0.51 -4.41 -28.54
CA ARG A 272 0.64 -5.02 -27.84
C ARG A 272 0.86 -4.36 -26.51
N VAL A 273 0.58 -5.10 -25.43
CA VAL A 273 0.64 -4.61 -24.04
C VAL A 273 1.76 -5.31 -23.27
N LEU A 274 2.54 -4.53 -22.54
CA LEU A 274 3.54 -5.01 -21.59
C LEU A 274 3.15 -4.58 -20.17
N ASP A 275 3.04 -5.55 -19.28
CA ASP A 275 2.76 -5.35 -17.85
C ASP A 275 3.95 -5.83 -17.02
N CYS A 276 4.73 -4.91 -16.47
CA CYS A 276 5.92 -5.19 -15.66
C CYS A 276 5.61 -5.06 -14.17
N TYR A 277 6.20 -5.94 -13.34
CA TYR A 277 5.85 -6.14 -11.93
C TYR A 277 4.40 -6.58 -11.79
N SER A 278 4.01 -7.51 -12.65
CA SER A 278 2.62 -7.83 -12.93
C SER A 278 1.88 -8.49 -11.76
N TYR A 279 2.58 -9.12 -10.81
CA TYR A 279 2.08 -9.79 -9.59
C TYR A 279 0.97 -10.79 -9.89
N ALA A 280 -0.31 -10.38 -9.76
CA ALA A 280 -1.47 -11.22 -10.04
C ALA A 280 -2.02 -11.02 -11.47
N GLY A 281 -1.37 -10.23 -12.31
CA GLY A 281 -1.76 -9.98 -13.70
C GLY A 281 -2.88 -8.95 -13.87
N GLY A 282 -3.14 -8.09 -12.88
CA GLY A 282 -4.31 -7.24 -12.90
C GLY A 282 -4.40 -6.28 -14.09
N PHE A 283 -3.31 -5.61 -14.46
CA PHE A 283 -3.27 -4.75 -15.65
C PHE A 283 -3.36 -5.56 -16.94
N ALA A 284 -2.61 -6.66 -17.05
CA ALA A 284 -2.62 -7.56 -18.18
C ALA A 284 -4.02 -8.14 -18.45
N LEU A 285 -4.74 -8.55 -17.40
CA LEU A 285 -6.09 -9.08 -17.49
C LEU A 285 -7.11 -8.03 -17.95
N GLN A 286 -7.00 -6.79 -17.46
CA GLN A 286 -7.86 -5.70 -17.92
C GLN A 286 -7.61 -5.36 -19.40
N ALA A 287 -6.35 -5.39 -19.84
CA ALA A 287 -6.00 -5.20 -21.24
C ALA A 287 -6.53 -6.34 -22.12
N ALA A 288 -6.40 -7.60 -21.67
CA ALA A 288 -6.92 -8.78 -22.38
C ALA A 288 -8.42 -8.71 -22.58
N ARG A 289 -9.15 -8.45 -21.50
CA ARG A 289 -10.61 -8.32 -21.54
C ARG A 289 -11.07 -7.17 -22.44
N ALA A 290 -10.28 -6.12 -22.53
CA ALA A 290 -10.55 -4.95 -23.37
C ALA A 290 -10.21 -5.16 -24.86
N GLY A 291 -9.61 -6.29 -25.23
CA GLY A 291 -9.36 -6.70 -26.63
C GLY A 291 -7.93 -6.45 -27.11
N ALA A 292 -6.93 -6.28 -26.23
CA ALA A 292 -5.54 -6.31 -26.63
C ALA A 292 -5.18 -7.69 -27.24
N ALA A 293 -4.42 -7.69 -28.34
CA ALA A 293 -4.13 -8.92 -29.08
C ALA A 293 -2.94 -9.70 -28.52
N GLU A 294 -1.91 -9.00 -28.08
CA GLU A 294 -0.66 -9.58 -27.58
C GLU A 294 -0.32 -8.97 -26.23
N ILE A 295 -0.30 -9.78 -25.19
CA ILE A 295 -0.05 -9.32 -23.83
C ILE A 295 1.10 -10.09 -23.24
N THR A 296 2.11 -9.35 -22.79
CA THR A 296 3.22 -9.88 -22.02
C THR A 296 3.17 -9.36 -20.60
N ALA A 297 3.17 -10.27 -19.62
CA ALA A 297 3.22 -9.97 -18.20
C ALA A 297 4.54 -10.48 -17.62
N VAL A 298 5.30 -9.60 -16.97
CA VAL A 298 6.65 -9.88 -16.45
C VAL A 298 6.66 -9.71 -14.94
N ASP A 299 7.16 -10.72 -14.23
CA ASP A 299 7.44 -10.66 -12.80
C ASP A 299 8.65 -11.55 -12.47
N SER A 300 9.39 -11.20 -11.43
CA SER A 300 10.55 -11.99 -10.99
C SER A 300 10.19 -13.18 -10.11
N SER A 301 8.93 -13.26 -9.66
CA SER A 301 8.43 -14.31 -8.77
C SER A 301 7.75 -15.41 -9.56
N SER A 302 8.28 -16.66 -9.48
CA SER A 302 7.64 -17.85 -10.07
C SER A 302 6.21 -18.03 -9.55
N ARG A 303 5.94 -17.69 -8.30
CA ARG A 303 4.57 -17.69 -7.74
C ARG A 303 3.66 -16.69 -8.45
N ALA A 304 4.15 -15.47 -8.72
CA ALA A 304 3.39 -14.47 -9.47
C ALA A 304 3.07 -14.99 -10.89
N ILE A 305 4.04 -15.60 -11.57
CA ILE A 305 3.85 -16.22 -12.89
C ILE A 305 2.76 -17.29 -12.86
N GLY A 306 2.78 -18.17 -11.86
CA GLY A 306 1.74 -19.18 -11.66
C GLY A 306 0.34 -18.56 -11.47
N ARG A 307 0.26 -17.47 -10.68
CA ARG A 307 -1.01 -16.73 -10.48
C ARG A 307 -1.50 -16.07 -11.76
N ILE A 308 -0.61 -15.42 -12.52
CA ILE A 308 -0.98 -14.83 -13.82
C ILE A 308 -1.58 -15.89 -14.73
N ALA A 309 -0.95 -17.06 -14.84
CA ALA A 309 -1.44 -18.16 -15.67
C ALA A 309 -2.82 -18.67 -15.21
N ALA A 310 -3.01 -18.89 -13.91
CA ALA A 310 -4.28 -19.33 -13.33
C ALA A 310 -5.40 -18.29 -13.56
N HIS A 311 -5.13 -17.02 -13.31
CA HIS A 311 -6.10 -15.94 -13.53
C HIS A 311 -6.40 -15.74 -15.02
N ALA A 312 -5.41 -15.85 -15.92
CA ALA A 312 -5.61 -15.82 -17.35
C ALA A 312 -6.57 -16.93 -17.80
N ALA A 313 -6.33 -18.16 -17.35
CA ALA A 313 -7.20 -19.30 -17.65
C ALA A 313 -8.64 -19.10 -17.11
N ALA A 314 -8.79 -18.62 -15.87
CA ALA A 314 -10.09 -18.34 -15.26
C ALA A 314 -10.90 -17.27 -16.00
N ASN A 315 -10.22 -16.36 -16.71
CA ASN A 315 -10.83 -15.28 -17.49
C ASN A 315 -10.86 -15.54 -19.00
N GLY A 316 -10.40 -16.70 -19.48
CA GLY A 316 -10.30 -17.01 -20.91
C GLY A 316 -9.33 -16.09 -21.67
N ALA A 317 -8.34 -15.53 -20.98
CA ALA A 317 -7.37 -14.60 -21.54
C ALA A 317 -6.10 -15.31 -21.99
N GLN A 318 -5.49 -14.81 -23.07
CA GLN A 318 -4.19 -15.25 -23.55
C GLN A 318 -3.12 -14.24 -23.10
N ILE A 319 -2.30 -14.62 -22.12
CA ILE A 319 -1.25 -13.76 -21.56
C ILE A 319 0.06 -14.56 -21.57
N ARG A 320 1.09 -13.98 -22.18
CA ARG A 320 2.45 -14.51 -22.11
C ARG A 320 3.07 -14.08 -20.77
N ALA A 321 3.08 -14.97 -19.79
CA ALA A 321 3.74 -14.75 -18.51
C ALA A 321 5.25 -15.07 -18.63
N VAL A 322 6.11 -14.16 -18.18
CA VAL A 322 7.57 -14.25 -18.27
C VAL A 322 8.18 -14.05 -16.89
N GLU A 323 8.86 -15.08 -16.37
CA GLU A 323 9.66 -14.96 -15.15
C GLU A 323 10.99 -14.27 -15.49
N SER A 324 11.12 -13.01 -15.07
CA SER A 324 12.34 -12.22 -15.28
C SER A 324 12.39 -11.03 -14.33
N ASP A 325 13.59 -10.60 -13.98
CA ASP A 325 13.80 -9.25 -13.46
C ASP A 325 13.37 -8.23 -14.53
N THR A 326 12.61 -7.22 -14.11
CA THR A 326 12.04 -6.23 -15.04
C THR A 326 13.10 -5.38 -15.75
N PHE A 327 14.16 -4.97 -15.05
CA PHE A 327 15.24 -4.20 -15.69
C PHE A 327 15.92 -5.01 -16.79
N ARG A 328 16.26 -6.26 -16.46
CA ARG A 328 16.87 -7.19 -17.42
C ARG A 328 15.94 -7.46 -18.62
N PHE A 329 14.65 -7.66 -18.37
CA PHE A 329 13.68 -7.85 -19.45
C PHE A 329 13.63 -6.63 -20.38
N LEU A 330 13.50 -5.42 -19.81
CA LEU A 330 13.39 -4.18 -20.57
C LEU A 330 14.69 -3.85 -21.33
N GLU A 331 15.86 -4.18 -20.81
CA GLU A 331 17.15 -4.03 -21.49
C GLU A 331 17.27 -4.91 -22.74
N THR A 332 16.60 -6.06 -22.76
CA THR A 332 16.60 -7.00 -23.90
C THR A 332 15.37 -6.91 -24.78
N ALA A 333 14.36 -6.15 -24.37
CA ALA A 333 13.13 -5.96 -25.13
C ALA A 333 13.43 -5.23 -26.44
N THR A 334 12.74 -5.65 -27.51
CA THR A 334 12.84 -4.95 -28.80
C THR A 334 12.35 -3.51 -28.63
N PRO A 335 13.16 -2.50 -28.99
CA PRO A 335 12.75 -1.10 -28.91
C PRO A 335 11.47 -0.85 -29.74
N ARG A 336 10.61 0.03 -29.23
CA ARG A 336 9.39 0.48 -29.93
C ARG A 336 8.42 -0.65 -30.29
N SER A 337 8.35 -1.71 -29.45
CA SER A 337 7.56 -2.91 -29.75
C SER A 337 6.21 -2.97 -29.05
N TYR A 338 5.94 -2.09 -28.07
CA TYR A 338 4.70 -2.11 -27.29
C TYR A 338 3.91 -0.82 -27.45
N ASP A 339 2.60 -0.97 -27.52
CA ASP A 339 1.66 0.14 -27.69
C ASP A 339 1.15 0.69 -26.35
N LEU A 340 1.26 -0.12 -25.29
CA LEU A 340 1.01 0.25 -23.90
C LEU A 340 2.02 -0.49 -23.00
N VAL A 341 2.70 0.25 -22.14
CA VAL A 341 3.66 -0.30 -21.19
C VAL A 341 3.27 0.14 -19.77
N VAL A 342 3.13 -0.81 -18.86
CA VAL A 342 2.90 -0.58 -17.43
C VAL A 342 4.16 -0.94 -16.66
N VAL A 343 4.58 -0.07 -15.74
CA VAL A 343 5.64 -0.33 -14.76
C VAL A 343 5.15 0.04 -13.37
N ASP A 344 4.94 -0.98 -12.51
CA ASP A 344 4.44 -0.82 -11.13
C ASP A 344 5.42 -1.44 -10.12
N PRO A 345 6.62 -0.82 -9.96
CA PRO A 345 7.68 -1.39 -9.13
C PRO A 345 7.34 -1.37 -7.64
N PRO A 346 7.98 -2.23 -6.82
CA PRO A 346 7.94 -2.10 -5.37
C PRO A 346 8.56 -0.77 -4.92
N LYS A 347 8.37 -0.41 -3.64
CA LYS A 347 8.94 0.82 -3.07
C LYS A 347 10.45 0.88 -3.23
N PHE A 348 10.97 1.81 -4.03
CA PHE A 348 12.41 2.06 -4.13
C PHE A 348 12.95 2.88 -2.94
N ALA A 349 12.17 3.84 -2.41
CA ALA A 349 12.52 4.58 -1.20
C ALA A 349 11.77 4.00 0.02
N LYS A 350 12.47 3.23 0.86
CA LYS A 350 11.95 2.74 2.14
C LYS A 350 12.08 3.81 3.24
N ALA A 351 13.12 4.62 3.18
CA ALA A 351 13.39 5.72 4.10
C ALA A 351 13.82 6.98 3.34
N ARG A 352 13.78 8.13 4.01
CA ARG A 352 14.15 9.42 3.40
C ARG A 352 15.60 9.46 2.89
N LYS A 353 16.51 8.73 3.54
CA LYS A 353 17.91 8.58 3.10
C LYS A 353 18.05 7.87 1.75
N ASP A 354 17.05 7.09 1.33
CA ASP A 354 17.09 6.30 0.10
C ASP A 354 16.54 7.10 -1.10
N LEU A 355 16.12 8.36 -0.90
CA LEU A 355 15.39 9.15 -1.90
C LEU A 355 16.19 9.37 -3.19
N GLU A 356 17.48 9.70 -3.09
CA GLU A 356 18.33 9.92 -4.26
C GLU A 356 18.50 8.65 -5.10
N ALA A 357 18.78 7.53 -4.43
CA ALA A 357 18.91 6.22 -5.10
C ALA A 357 17.58 5.79 -5.75
N ALA A 358 16.47 6.01 -5.06
CA ALA A 358 15.14 5.70 -5.57
C ALA A 358 14.79 6.56 -6.79
N THR A 359 15.11 7.86 -6.77
CA THR A 359 14.91 8.76 -7.91
C THR A 359 15.65 8.26 -9.14
N LYS A 360 16.94 7.92 -9.00
CA LYS A 360 17.75 7.33 -10.09
C LYS A 360 17.17 5.99 -10.58
N GLY A 361 16.64 5.17 -9.67
CA GLY A 361 15.96 3.92 -10.01
C GLY A 361 14.71 4.15 -10.88
N TYR A 362 13.86 5.11 -10.50
CA TYR A 362 12.69 5.49 -11.29
C TYR A 362 13.07 6.09 -12.65
N GLU A 363 14.08 6.96 -12.70
CA GLU A 363 14.56 7.54 -13.97
C GLU A 363 15.01 6.44 -14.94
N ARG A 364 15.84 5.48 -14.47
CA ARG A 364 16.30 4.35 -15.28
C ARG A 364 15.14 3.46 -15.74
N LEU A 365 14.22 3.12 -14.83
CA LEU A 365 13.06 2.28 -15.15
C LEU A 365 12.19 2.95 -16.21
N ASN A 366 11.88 4.24 -16.05
CA ASN A 366 11.11 5.00 -17.02
C ASN A 366 11.82 5.10 -18.37
N ALA A 367 13.14 5.28 -18.40
CA ALA A 367 13.92 5.33 -19.64
C ALA A 367 13.82 4.01 -20.42
N LEU A 368 14.01 2.87 -19.75
CA LEU A 368 13.91 1.55 -20.37
C LEU A 368 12.48 1.28 -20.87
N ALA A 369 11.46 1.58 -20.06
CA ALA A 369 10.07 1.42 -20.45
C ALA A 369 9.71 2.28 -21.66
N LEU A 370 10.17 3.54 -21.71
CA LEU A 370 9.95 4.45 -22.82
C LEU A 370 10.70 4.01 -24.11
N THR A 371 11.84 3.35 -23.97
CA THR A 371 12.54 2.72 -25.10
C THR A 371 11.72 1.61 -25.73
N ALA A 372 11.02 0.82 -24.90
CA ALA A 372 10.14 -0.25 -25.37
C ALA A 372 8.82 0.26 -25.98
N CYS A 373 8.39 1.50 -25.67
CA CYS A 373 7.17 2.12 -26.19
C CYS A 373 7.27 2.42 -27.68
N ALA A 374 6.31 2.00 -28.50
CA ALA A 374 6.14 2.41 -29.88
C ALA A 374 5.79 3.92 -29.97
N PRO A 375 5.98 4.58 -31.13
CA PRO A 375 5.43 5.92 -31.34
C PRO A 375 3.91 5.91 -31.19
N GLY A 376 3.36 6.84 -30.43
CA GLY A 376 1.94 6.88 -30.11
C GLY A 376 1.51 5.93 -28.99
N ALA A 377 2.44 5.25 -28.32
CA ALA A 377 2.16 4.40 -27.17
C ALA A 377 1.78 5.20 -25.92
N VAL A 378 1.33 4.50 -24.91
CA VAL A 378 1.12 5.04 -23.57
C VAL A 378 2.00 4.30 -22.56
N LEU A 379 2.77 5.05 -21.79
CA LEU A 379 3.44 4.58 -20.59
C LEU A 379 2.51 4.81 -19.39
N VAL A 380 2.31 3.77 -18.57
CA VAL A 380 1.69 3.84 -17.24
C VAL A 380 2.78 3.60 -16.21
N SER A 381 3.23 4.66 -15.57
CA SER A 381 4.30 4.59 -14.56
C SER A 381 3.73 4.78 -13.17
N CYS A 382 4.05 3.86 -12.24
CA CYS A 382 3.52 3.83 -10.88
C CYS A 382 4.63 4.04 -9.85
N SER A 383 4.26 4.66 -8.72
CA SER A 383 5.11 4.76 -7.53
C SER A 383 4.25 4.68 -6.27
N CYS A 384 4.57 3.74 -5.37
CA CYS A 384 3.99 3.65 -4.03
C CYS A 384 4.91 4.18 -2.92
N SER A 385 5.98 4.91 -3.27
CA SER A 385 6.94 5.49 -2.32
C SER A 385 6.39 6.79 -1.71
N GLN A 386 6.07 6.77 -0.41
CA GLN A 386 5.58 7.97 0.32
C GLN A 386 6.54 9.15 0.29
N ASN A 387 7.85 8.86 0.29
CA ASN A 387 8.90 9.89 0.30
C ASN A 387 9.12 10.56 -1.06
N VAL A 388 8.51 10.05 -2.14
CA VAL A 388 8.56 10.63 -3.48
C VAL A 388 7.24 11.32 -3.75
N GLY A 389 7.23 12.65 -3.81
CA GLY A 389 6.04 13.44 -4.14
C GLY A 389 5.61 13.27 -5.60
N LEU A 390 4.39 13.71 -5.94
CA LEU A 390 3.89 13.60 -7.33
C LEU A 390 4.79 14.37 -8.30
N GLU A 391 5.15 15.59 -7.96
CA GLU A 391 6.00 16.45 -8.81
C GLU A 391 7.39 15.84 -9.01
N ASP A 392 8.01 15.29 -7.95
CA ASP A 392 9.30 14.62 -8.05
C ASP A 392 9.19 13.35 -8.90
N PHE A 393 8.09 12.60 -8.78
CA PHE A 393 7.84 11.44 -9.60
C PHE A 393 7.67 11.81 -11.09
N GLU A 394 6.94 12.88 -11.41
CA GLU A 394 6.84 13.42 -12.78
C GLU A 394 8.21 13.80 -13.35
N ARG A 395 9.08 14.38 -12.53
CA ARG A 395 10.46 14.69 -12.96
C ARG A 395 11.23 13.42 -13.35
N THR A 396 11.00 12.27 -12.66
CA THR A 396 11.65 11.01 -13.05
C THR A 396 11.16 10.50 -14.40
N VAL A 397 9.87 10.69 -14.72
CA VAL A 397 9.32 10.35 -16.05
C VAL A 397 9.94 11.24 -17.12
N ALA A 398 10.04 12.55 -16.87
CA ALA A 398 10.66 13.50 -17.80
C ALA A 398 12.16 13.23 -18.02
N ALA A 399 12.90 12.89 -16.95
CA ALA A 399 14.30 12.50 -17.02
C ALA A 399 14.49 11.20 -17.82
N GLY A 400 13.63 10.21 -17.58
CA GLY A 400 13.59 8.96 -18.35
C GLY A 400 13.31 9.20 -19.84
N ALA A 401 12.37 10.09 -20.16
CA ALA A 401 12.04 10.46 -21.53
C ALA A 401 13.25 11.07 -22.26
N ARG A 402 13.96 11.98 -21.61
CA ARG A 402 15.20 12.55 -22.14
C ARG A 402 16.27 11.49 -22.38
N GLN A 403 16.46 10.54 -21.44
CA GLN A 403 17.43 9.45 -21.61
C GLN A 403 17.07 8.51 -22.76
N ALA A 404 15.78 8.26 -22.98
CA ALA A 404 15.27 7.43 -24.06
C ALA A 404 15.17 8.18 -25.42
N ALA A 405 15.54 9.45 -25.47
CA ALA A 405 15.33 10.34 -26.63
C ALA A 405 13.88 10.33 -27.14
N ARG A 406 12.91 10.44 -26.19
CA ARG A 406 11.47 10.45 -26.45
C ARG A 406 10.84 11.72 -25.87
N GLU A 407 9.75 12.16 -26.48
CA GLU A 407 8.87 13.16 -25.87
C GLU A 407 7.67 12.48 -25.23
N VAL A 408 7.20 13.05 -24.14
CA VAL A 408 6.02 12.55 -23.42
C VAL A 408 5.06 13.68 -23.07
N ARG A 409 3.78 13.36 -23.07
CA ARG A 409 2.71 14.25 -22.61
C ARG A 409 1.86 13.52 -21.59
N ILE A 410 1.73 14.07 -20.40
CA ILE A 410 0.91 13.47 -19.35
C ILE A 410 -0.56 13.61 -19.72
N LEU A 411 -1.25 12.46 -19.83
CA LEU A 411 -2.65 12.37 -20.14
C LEU A 411 -3.51 12.36 -18.88
N ASP A 412 -3.02 11.66 -17.82
CA ASP A 412 -3.80 11.43 -16.61
C ASP A 412 -2.87 11.23 -15.41
N ARG A 413 -3.39 11.53 -14.20
CA ARG A 413 -2.75 11.31 -12.91
C ARG A 413 -3.75 10.65 -12.00
N LEU A 414 -3.48 9.41 -11.61
CA LEU A 414 -4.35 8.65 -10.72
C LEU A 414 -3.67 8.35 -9.39
N GLY A 415 -4.47 8.06 -8.41
CA GLY A 415 -4.10 7.60 -7.09
C GLY A 415 -4.88 6.35 -6.70
N PRO A 416 -4.96 6.05 -5.40
CA PRO A 416 -5.76 4.94 -4.89
C PRO A 416 -7.25 5.09 -5.23
N GLY A 417 -7.98 3.97 -5.20
CA GLY A 417 -9.43 3.97 -5.41
C GLY A 417 -10.22 4.69 -4.31
N ALA A 418 -11.49 4.99 -4.58
CA ALA A 418 -12.39 5.65 -3.64
C ALA A 418 -12.60 4.87 -2.32
N ASP A 419 -12.29 3.58 -2.33
CA ASP A 419 -12.25 2.71 -1.14
C ASP A 419 -10.99 2.89 -0.29
N HIS A 420 -10.11 3.81 -0.66
CA HIS A 420 -8.94 4.23 0.11
C HIS A 420 -9.04 5.71 0.51
N PRO A 421 -10.10 6.11 1.25
CA PRO A 421 -10.28 7.51 1.62
C PRO A 421 -9.14 7.99 2.51
N LEU A 422 -8.95 9.30 2.52
CA LEU A 422 -8.01 9.99 3.40
C LEU A 422 -8.72 11.16 4.07
N PRO A 423 -8.40 11.49 5.34
CA PRO A 423 -8.92 12.70 5.94
C PRO A 423 -8.28 13.94 5.26
N PRO A 424 -9.01 15.05 5.18
CA PRO A 424 -8.44 16.32 4.74
C PRO A 424 -7.19 16.69 5.55
N GLY A 425 -6.17 17.26 4.90
CA GLY A 425 -4.95 17.69 5.59
C GLY A 425 -3.96 16.56 5.95
N PHE A 426 -4.22 15.32 5.51
CA PHE A 426 -3.34 14.17 5.74
C PHE A 426 -2.57 13.79 4.45
N SER A 427 -1.53 14.57 4.15
CA SER A 427 -0.69 14.36 2.97
C SER A 427 0.13 13.07 3.03
N GLU A 428 0.47 12.59 4.22
CA GLU A 428 1.24 11.36 4.45
C GLU A 428 0.51 10.11 3.97
N GLY A 429 -0.82 10.18 3.85
CA GLY A 429 -1.63 9.11 3.27
C GLY A 429 -1.57 9.02 1.73
N GLN A 430 -1.04 10.04 1.05
CA GLN A 430 -0.94 10.10 -0.40
C GLN A 430 0.30 9.34 -0.91
N TYR A 431 0.27 8.03 -0.85
CA TYR A 431 1.41 7.20 -1.19
C TYR A 431 1.46 6.72 -2.64
N LEU A 432 0.31 6.46 -3.28
CA LEU A 432 0.25 5.95 -4.65
C LEU A 432 0.13 7.09 -5.66
N LYS A 433 1.00 7.09 -6.65
CA LYS A 433 0.98 7.98 -7.82
C LYS A 433 1.07 7.13 -9.06
N VAL A 434 0.17 7.36 -10.02
CA VAL A 434 0.15 6.70 -11.31
C VAL A 434 0.04 7.75 -12.41
N ILE A 435 1.01 7.76 -13.31
CA ILE A 435 1.10 8.70 -14.42
C ILE A 435 0.84 7.94 -15.72
N PHE A 436 -0.13 8.41 -16.47
CA PHE A 436 -0.38 7.99 -17.85
C PHE A 436 0.27 9.00 -18.79
N ALA A 437 1.27 8.58 -19.54
CA ALA A 437 2.03 9.46 -20.43
C ALA A 437 1.96 8.96 -21.88
N TYR A 438 1.48 9.80 -22.78
CA TYR A 438 1.54 9.57 -24.22
C TYR A 438 2.97 9.77 -24.71
N VAL A 439 3.44 8.86 -25.56
CA VAL A 439 4.83 8.78 -26.04
C VAL A 439 4.88 9.09 -27.54
N THR A 440 5.67 10.09 -27.95
CA THR A 440 5.85 10.47 -29.36
C THR A 440 7.13 9.90 -29.95
#